data_8076f404a3ca46a9762f6158fec4ca9f
#
_entry.id   8076f404a3ca46a9762f6158fec4ca9f
#
_cell.length_a   1.000
_cell.length_b   1.000
_cell.length_c   1.000
_cell.angle_alpha   90.00
_cell.angle_beta   90.00
_cell.angle_gamma   90.00
#
_symmetry.space_group_name_H-M   'P 1'
#
loop_
_entity.id
_entity.type
_entity.pdbx_description
1 polymer ?
#
loop_
_entity_poly.entity_id
_entity_poly.type
_entity_poly.pdbx_seq_one_letter_code
_entity_poly.pdbx_strand_id
1 'polypeptide(L)'
;GGNTFLLNHRLHASGVMPFLQKRIQSGFPYVGFSAGAILCGPNILTSKDLNAVGTSFFKGLNAFPFNVSPHYPLDGYGQSVKDDWLADYHFFYDNPVIMLCDGAYVKSEKGKTSLVRGEAYILRKDSEKERLDEGQLIK
;
A
#
# COMPACT_ATOMS: atom_id res chain seq x y z
N GLY A 1 11.48 -0.59 -5.09
CA GLY A 1 10.75 -1.15 -6.22
C GLY A 1 11.16 -2.58 -6.55
N GLY A 2 10.48 -3.19 -7.50
CA GLY A 2 10.66 -4.58 -7.90
C GLY A 2 9.56 -5.48 -7.34
N ASN A 3 9.83 -6.80 -7.27
CA ASN A 3 8.86 -7.75 -6.77
C ASN A 3 8.64 -7.58 -5.26
N THR A 4 7.41 -7.32 -4.86
CA THR A 4 7.02 -7.03 -3.48
C THR A 4 7.24 -8.20 -2.53
N PHE A 5 6.91 -9.41 -2.97
CA PHE A 5 7.10 -10.62 -2.15
C PHE A 5 8.58 -10.92 -1.92
N LEU A 6 9.41 -10.76 -2.95
CA LEU A 6 10.86 -10.94 -2.82
C LEU A 6 11.47 -9.89 -1.89
N LEU A 7 11.08 -8.62 -2.04
CA LEU A 7 11.55 -7.54 -1.18
C LEU A 7 11.17 -7.80 0.28
N ASN A 8 9.90 -8.09 0.53
CA ASN A 8 9.39 -8.37 1.87
C ASN A 8 10.06 -9.61 2.50
N HIS A 9 10.20 -10.68 1.70
CA HIS A 9 10.90 -11.89 2.13
C HIS A 9 12.33 -11.60 2.59
N ARG A 10 13.09 -10.86 1.80
CA ARG A 10 14.48 -10.49 2.14
C ARG A 10 14.58 -9.68 3.43
N LEU A 11 13.68 -8.73 3.64
CA LEU A 11 13.65 -7.91 4.85
C LEU A 11 13.33 -8.74 6.10
N HIS A 12 12.39 -9.68 5.98
CA HIS A 12 12.07 -10.58 7.10
C HIS A 12 13.19 -11.60 7.36
N ALA A 13 13.66 -12.29 6.33
CA ALA A 13 14.67 -13.34 6.46
C ALA A 13 16.02 -12.80 6.96
N SER A 14 16.37 -11.55 6.65
CA SER A 14 17.59 -10.91 7.16
C SER A 14 17.44 -10.31 8.56
N GLY A 15 16.22 -10.31 9.14
CA GLY A 15 15.97 -9.67 10.43
C GLY A 15 15.92 -8.14 10.40
N VAL A 16 15.98 -7.53 9.20
CA VAL A 16 15.96 -6.06 9.05
C VAL A 16 14.57 -5.48 9.27
N MET A 17 13.51 -6.24 9.01
CA MET A 17 12.13 -5.75 9.13
C MET A 17 11.80 -5.14 10.51
N PRO A 18 12.06 -5.79 11.66
CA PRO A 18 11.77 -5.20 12.97
C PRO A 18 12.59 -3.93 13.24
N PHE A 19 13.82 -3.88 12.74
CA PHE A 19 14.66 -2.69 12.86
C PHE A 19 14.05 -1.50 12.12
N LEU A 20 13.60 -1.69 10.86
CA LEU A 20 12.95 -0.64 10.07
C LEU A 20 11.65 -0.17 10.73
N GLN A 21 10.81 -1.10 11.19
CA GLN A 21 9.58 -0.77 11.90
C GLN A 21 9.86 0.13 13.11
N LYS A 22 10.83 -0.25 13.95
CA LYS A 22 11.23 0.54 15.13
C LYS A 22 11.75 1.93 14.75
N ARG A 23 12.55 2.03 13.69
CA ARG A 23 13.07 3.34 13.20
C ARG A 23 11.95 4.25 12.72
N ILE A 24 11.01 3.73 11.93
CA ILE A 24 9.86 4.49 11.43
C ILE A 24 8.97 4.95 12.60
N GLN A 25 8.68 4.06 13.54
CA GLN A 25 7.90 4.40 14.74
C GLN A 25 8.57 5.48 15.61
N SER A 26 9.90 5.55 15.60
CA SER A 26 10.65 6.61 16.29
C SER A 26 10.73 7.93 15.51
N GLY A 27 10.03 8.05 14.37
CA GLY A 27 9.95 9.26 13.56
C GLY A 27 10.98 9.36 12.44
N PHE A 28 11.73 8.29 12.16
CA PHE A 28 12.64 8.30 11.01
C PHE A 28 11.85 8.32 9.71
N PRO A 29 12.13 9.23 8.76
CA PRO A 29 11.38 9.34 7.53
C PRO A 29 11.55 8.11 6.64
N TYR A 30 10.45 7.67 6.05
CA TYR A 30 10.41 6.60 5.06
C TYR A 30 9.76 7.10 3.77
N VAL A 31 10.37 6.77 2.64
CA VAL A 31 9.80 7.05 1.30
C VAL A 31 9.75 5.73 0.53
N GLY A 32 8.55 5.32 0.13
CA GLY A 32 8.31 4.08 -0.61
C GLY A 32 7.76 4.34 -2.02
N PHE A 33 8.34 3.66 -3.01
CA PHE A 33 7.87 3.65 -4.40
C PHE A 33 7.48 2.23 -4.81
N SER A 34 6.37 2.06 -5.54
CA SER A 34 5.94 0.75 -6.06
C SER A 34 5.87 -0.30 -4.93
N ALA A 35 6.66 -1.37 -4.99
CA ALA A 35 6.76 -2.36 -3.91
C ALA A 35 7.08 -1.73 -2.54
N GLY A 36 7.90 -0.70 -2.51
CA GLY A 36 8.19 0.06 -1.29
C GLY A 36 6.97 0.82 -0.75
N ALA A 37 6.07 1.28 -1.63
CA ALA A 37 4.81 1.88 -1.20
C ALA A 37 3.86 0.83 -0.61
N ILE A 38 3.75 -0.36 -1.22
CA ILE A 38 2.97 -1.47 -0.68
C ILE A 38 3.49 -1.87 0.72
N LEU A 39 4.81 -1.89 0.87
CA LEU A 39 5.46 -2.24 2.14
C LEU A 39 5.09 -1.31 3.30
N CYS A 40 4.69 -0.06 3.06
CA CYS A 40 4.27 0.88 4.10
C CYS A 40 3.08 0.38 4.92
N GLY A 41 2.20 -0.39 4.30
CA GLY A 41 0.94 -0.85 4.88
C GLY A 41 1.10 -1.96 5.94
N PRO A 42 -0.02 -2.36 6.53
CA PRO A 42 -0.08 -3.48 7.47
C PRO A 42 0.33 -4.82 6.84
N ASN A 43 0.00 -5.04 5.58
CA ASN A 43 0.37 -6.24 4.82
C ASN A 43 0.68 -5.89 3.35
N ILE A 44 1.25 -6.85 2.62
CA ILE A 44 1.65 -6.69 1.22
C ILE A 44 0.67 -7.33 0.22
N LEU A 45 -0.50 -7.76 0.66
CA LEU A 45 -1.40 -8.61 -0.11
C LEU A 45 -2.21 -7.86 -1.17
N THR A 46 -2.07 -6.53 -1.25
CA THR A 46 -2.55 -5.72 -2.38
C THR A 46 -1.63 -5.81 -3.61
N SER A 47 -0.48 -6.47 -3.49
CA SER A 47 0.44 -6.68 -4.60
C SER A 47 -0.10 -7.67 -5.62
N LYS A 48 0.03 -7.34 -6.91
CA LYS A 48 -0.22 -8.27 -8.04
C LYS A 48 1.03 -9.03 -8.48
N ASP A 49 2.15 -8.87 -7.79
CA ASP A 49 3.38 -9.59 -8.10
C ASP A 49 3.20 -11.10 -7.88
N LEU A 50 3.92 -11.88 -8.66
CA LEU A 50 4.00 -13.32 -8.41
C LEU A 50 4.84 -13.58 -7.14
N ASN A 51 4.32 -14.39 -6.23
CA ASN A 51 5.07 -14.88 -5.07
C ASN A 51 6.04 -16.01 -5.48
N ALA A 52 6.99 -15.66 -6.35
CA ALA A 52 7.96 -16.62 -6.91
C ALA A 52 8.92 -17.22 -5.86
N VAL A 53 9.04 -16.59 -4.71
CA VAL A 53 9.91 -17.06 -3.62
C VAL A 53 9.16 -17.92 -2.58
N GLY A 54 7.85 -18.13 -2.78
CA GLY A 54 7.03 -18.92 -1.85
C GLY A 54 7.06 -18.39 -0.42
N THR A 55 7.15 -17.07 -0.25
CA THR A 55 7.20 -16.48 1.10
C THR A 55 5.88 -16.63 1.82
N SER A 56 5.93 -16.89 3.12
CA SER A 56 4.82 -16.81 4.05
C SER A 56 4.84 -15.51 4.89
N PHE A 57 5.80 -14.63 4.64
CA PHE A 57 5.85 -13.31 5.29
C PHE A 57 4.96 -12.33 4.52
N PHE A 58 3.82 -11.99 5.09
CA PHE A 58 2.87 -11.06 4.46
C PHE A 58 2.74 -9.72 5.20
N LYS A 59 3.24 -9.64 6.43
CA LYS A 59 3.24 -8.38 7.21
C LYS A 59 4.18 -7.36 6.58
N GLY A 60 3.69 -6.13 6.39
CA GLY A 60 4.46 -4.99 5.96
C GLY A 60 5.11 -4.22 7.11
N LEU A 61 5.53 -2.99 6.84
CA LEU A 61 6.13 -2.10 7.85
C LEU A 61 5.12 -1.59 8.88
N ASN A 62 3.82 -1.61 8.55
CA ASN A 62 2.75 -1.06 9.38
C ASN A 62 3.03 0.39 9.81
N ALA A 63 3.53 1.19 8.87
CA ALA A 63 3.90 2.59 9.10
C ALA A 63 2.67 3.51 9.22
N PHE A 64 1.53 3.08 8.70
CA PHE A 64 0.25 3.76 8.77
C PHE A 64 -0.90 2.75 8.53
N PRO A 65 -2.17 3.09 8.82
CA PRO A 65 -3.24 2.10 8.91
C PRO A 65 -3.85 1.66 7.57
N PHE A 66 -3.29 2.09 6.45
CA PHE A 66 -3.79 1.80 5.11
C PHE A 66 -2.88 0.84 4.37
N ASN A 67 -3.45 -0.02 3.54
CA ASN A 67 -2.67 -0.68 2.50
C ASN A 67 -2.58 0.21 1.26
N VAL A 68 -1.60 -0.04 0.40
CA VAL A 68 -1.38 0.74 -0.81
C VAL A 68 -1.46 -0.17 -2.03
N SER A 69 -2.15 0.30 -3.06
CA SER A 69 -2.14 -0.29 -4.39
C SER A 69 -1.60 0.75 -5.38
N PRO A 70 -0.29 0.77 -5.66
CA PRO A 70 0.31 1.69 -6.62
C PRO A 70 -0.02 1.29 -8.06
N HIS A 71 0.32 2.19 -9.00
CA HIS A 71 0.08 1.99 -10.43
C HIS A 71 -1.40 1.71 -10.74
N TYR A 72 -2.30 2.47 -10.09
CA TYR A 72 -3.70 2.38 -10.38
C TYR A 72 -3.95 3.00 -11.76
N PRO A 73 -4.55 2.24 -12.72
CA PRO A 73 -4.68 2.71 -14.09
C PRO A 73 -5.63 3.90 -14.22
N LEU A 74 -5.41 4.72 -15.25
CA LEU A 74 -6.31 5.82 -15.63
C LEU A 74 -7.37 5.38 -16.65
N ASP A 75 -7.13 4.26 -17.35
CA ASP A 75 -8.08 3.69 -18.30
C ASP A 75 -9.10 2.77 -17.63
N GLY A 76 -10.34 2.77 -18.12
CA GLY A 76 -11.45 2.04 -17.50
C GLY A 76 -11.27 0.52 -17.49
N TYR A 77 -10.61 -0.07 -18.48
CA TYR A 77 -10.34 -1.51 -18.50
C TYR A 77 -9.33 -1.89 -17.42
N GLY A 78 -8.22 -1.19 -17.35
CA GLY A 78 -7.21 -1.41 -16.32
C GLY A 78 -7.76 -1.20 -14.90
N GLN A 79 -8.63 -0.21 -14.72
CA GLN A 79 -9.33 0.02 -13.44
C GLN A 79 -10.19 -1.18 -13.06
N SER A 80 -11.02 -1.70 -13.98
CA SER A 80 -11.89 -2.85 -13.70
C SER A 80 -11.08 -4.06 -13.22
N VAL A 81 -9.98 -4.40 -13.92
CA VAL A 81 -9.09 -5.51 -13.53
C VAL A 81 -8.47 -5.30 -12.14
N LYS A 82 -8.13 -4.06 -11.82
CA LYS A 82 -7.55 -3.73 -10.51
C LYS A 82 -8.61 -3.74 -9.41
N ASP A 83 -9.81 -3.26 -9.71
CA ASP A 83 -10.94 -3.24 -8.78
C ASP A 83 -11.36 -4.66 -8.40
N ASP A 84 -11.45 -5.58 -9.38
CA ASP A 84 -11.74 -7.00 -9.11
C ASP A 84 -10.70 -7.63 -8.19
N TRP A 85 -9.41 -7.34 -8.43
CA TRP A 85 -8.32 -7.81 -7.56
C TRP A 85 -8.45 -7.29 -6.12
N LEU A 86 -8.84 -6.04 -5.94
CA LEU A 86 -9.02 -5.45 -4.63
C LEU A 86 -10.31 -5.90 -3.94
N ALA A 87 -11.35 -6.28 -4.72
CA ALA A 87 -12.54 -6.94 -4.19
C ALA A 87 -12.18 -8.30 -3.57
N ASP A 88 -11.35 -9.11 -4.26
CA ASP A 88 -10.82 -10.36 -3.71
C ASP A 88 -10.01 -10.11 -2.43
N TYR A 89 -9.20 -9.06 -2.39
CA TYR A 89 -8.48 -8.66 -1.18
C TYR A 89 -9.47 -8.39 -0.03
N HIS A 90 -10.50 -7.59 -0.25
CA HIS A 90 -11.50 -7.23 0.75
C HIS A 90 -12.42 -8.38 1.18
N PHE A 91 -12.45 -9.47 0.42
CA PHE A 91 -13.13 -10.68 0.88
C PHE A 91 -12.50 -11.24 2.17
N PHE A 92 -11.18 -11.10 2.33
CA PHE A 92 -10.43 -11.64 3.47
C PHE A 92 -9.95 -10.58 4.47
N TYR A 93 -9.79 -9.30 4.05
CA TYR A 93 -9.12 -8.26 4.84
C TYR A 93 -9.95 -6.98 4.88
N ASP A 94 -9.95 -6.32 6.04
CA ASP A 94 -10.74 -5.11 6.28
C ASP A 94 -9.94 -3.81 6.16
N ASN A 95 -8.60 -3.90 6.01
CA ASN A 95 -7.76 -2.72 5.91
C ASN A 95 -8.11 -1.88 4.68
N PRO A 96 -8.40 -0.58 4.84
CA PRO A 96 -8.64 0.29 3.69
C PRO A 96 -7.43 0.33 2.75
N VAL A 97 -7.69 0.43 1.46
CA VAL A 97 -6.66 0.45 0.41
C VAL A 97 -6.64 1.80 -0.28
N ILE A 98 -5.49 2.47 -0.24
CA ILE A 98 -5.24 3.68 -1.03
C ILE A 98 -4.69 3.25 -2.40
N MET A 99 -5.42 3.58 -3.46
CA MET A 99 -5.05 3.32 -4.84
C MET A 99 -4.39 4.57 -5.42
N LEU A 100 -3.12 4.49 -5.80
CA LEU A 100 -2.34 5.61 -6.31
C LEU A 100 -2.11 5.46 -7.81
N CYS A 101 -2.58 6.42 -8.60
CA CYS A 101 -2.16 6.56 -9.99
C CYS A 101 -0.70 7.00 -10.08
N ASP A 102 -0.05 6.76 -11.22
CA ASP A 102 1.33 7.18 -11.39
C ASP A 102 1.48 8.71 -11.28
N GLY A 103 2.47 9.14 -10.51
CA GLY A 103 2.69 10.53 -10.16
C GLY A 103 1.94 11.01 -8.92
N ALA A 104 1.01 10.21 -8.38
CA ALA A 104 0.35 10.53 -7.12
C ALA A 104 1.18 10.08 -5.91
N TYR A 105 1.07 10.83 -4.81
CA TYR A 105 1.65 10.42 -3.54
C TYR A 105 0.87 10.93 -2.33
N VAL A 106 0.90 10.13 -1.28
CA VAL A 106 0.34 10.45 0.03
C VAL A 106 1.45 10.71 1.04
N LYS A 107 1.17 11.56 1.99
CA LYS A 107 2.04 11.81 3.15
C LYS A 107 1.30 11.40 4.42
N SER A 108 1.97 10.65 5.27
CA SER A 108 1.50 10.35 6.62
C SER A 108 2.49 10.92 7.64
N GLU A 109 2.00 11.77 8.52
CA GLU A 109 2.80 12.41 9.56
C GLU A 109 1.96 12.62 10.81
N LYS A 110 2.48 12.24 11.97
CA LYS A 110 1.80 12.39 13.28
C LYS A 110 0.38 11.80 13.29
N GLY A 111 0.22 10.64 12.65
CA GLY A 111 -1.06 9.93 12.57
C GLY A 111 -2.08 10.52 11.59
N LYS A 112 -1.71 11.53 10.82
CA LYS A 112 -2.54 12.13 9.77
C LYS A 112 -2.00 11.75 8.41
N THR A 113 -2.86 11.22 7.56
CA THR A 113 -2.53 10.86 6.18
C THR A 113 -3.33 11.75 5.22
N SER A 114 -2.70 12.28 4.19
CA SER A 114 -3.38 13.07 3.16
C SER A 114 -2.78 12.79 1.77
N LEU A 115 -3.63 12.94 0.75
CA LEU A 115 -3.16 13.03 -0.63
C LEU A 115 -2.47 14.37 -0.81
N VAL A 116 -1.19 14.36 -1.19
CA VAL A 116 -0.43 15.60 -1.42
C VAL A 116 -0.55 16.04 -2.86
N ARG A 117 -0.52 15.09 -3.80
CA ARG A 117 -0.57 15.38 -5.23
C ARG A 117 -1.05 14.19 -6.03
N GLY A 118 -1.71 14.47 -7.15
CA GLY A 118 -2.05 13.53 -8.18
C GLY A 118 -3.41 12.87 -7.98
N GLU A 119 -3.71 11.87 -8.79
CA GLU A 119 -4.99 11.16 -8.76
C GLU A 119 -4.88 9.91 -7.90
N ALA A 120 -5.79 9.78 -6.95
CA ALA A 120 -5.83 8.66 -6.04
C ALA A 120 -7.28 8.38 -5.60
N TYR A 121 -7.49 7.16 -5.14
CA TYR A 121 -8.77 6.70 -4.62
C TYR A 121 -8.55 5.94 -3.32
N ILE A 122 -9.61 5.82 -2.53
CA ILE A 122 -9.64 4.92 -1.39
C ILE A 122 -10.77 3.92 -1.56
N LEU A 123 -10.47 2.65 -1.29
CA LEU A 123 -11.45 1.58 -1.25
C LEU A 123 -11.50 1.02 0.17
N ARG A 124 -12.71 0.92 0.71
CA ARG A 124 -12.99 0.25 1.98
C ARG A 124 -13.84 -0.97 1.71
N LYS A 125 -13.76 -1.96 2.60
CA LYS A 125 -14.62 -3.14 2.52
C LYS A 125 -16.09 -2.73 2.48
N ASP A 126 -16.86 -3.40 1.64
CA ASP A 126 -18.30 -3.21 1.46
C ASP A 126 -18.70 -1.77 1.03
N SER A 127 -17.79 -1.05 0.40
CA SER A 127 -18.03 0.32 -0.07
C SER A 127 -17.58 0.51 -1.51
N GLU A 128 -18.16 1.48 -2.18
CA GLU A 128 -17.65 1.94 -3.47
C GLU A 128 -16.32 2.69 -3.29
N LYS A 129 -15.49 2.68 -4.33
CA LYS A 129 -14.26 3.48 -4.31
C LYS A 129 -14.58 4.96 -4.31
N GLU A 130 -13.90 5.70 -3.47
CA GLU A 130 -14.02 7.15 -3.32
C GLU A 130 -12.77 7.82 -3.89
N ARG A 131 -12.95 8.83 -4.75
CA ARG A 131 -11.84 9.66 -5.23
C ARG A 131 -11.36 10.57 -4.10
N LEU A 132 -10.05 10.69 -3.95
CA LEU A 132 -9.42 11.58 -2.99
C LEU A 132 -9.07 12.93 -3.63
N ASP A 133 -9.31 14.01 -2.92
CA ASP A 133 -8.87 15.34 -3.31
C ASP A 133 -7.52 15.70 -2.70
N GLU A 134 -6.71 16.51 -3.42
CA GLU A 134 -5.45 17.00 -2.88
C GLU A 134 -5.66 17.80 -1.60
N GLY A 135 -4.87 17.51 -0.57
CA GLY A 135 -5.01 18.07 0.77
C GLY A 135 -6.05 17.38 1.66
N GLN A 136 -6.89 16.50 1.11
CA GLN A 136 -7.88 15.76 1.89
C GLN A 136 -7.20 14.85 2.93
N LEU A 137 -7.69 14.93 4.19
CA LEU A 137 -7.30 13.99 5.23
C LEU A 137 -8.02 12.64 5.01
N ILE A 138 -7.24 11.59 4.91
CA ILE A 138 -7.72 10.23 4.74
C ILE A 138 -7.94 9.63 6.15
N LYS A 139 -9.17 9.21 6.39
CA LYS A 139 -9.60 8.65 7.68
C LYS A 139 -9.84 7.15 7.55
#